data_52710c7949b572fc938f3d5862373c37
#
_entry.id   52710c7949b572fc938f3d5862373c37
#
_cell.length_a   1.000
_cell.length_b   1.000
_cell.length_c   1.000
_cell.angle_alpha   90.00
_cell.angle_beta   90.00
_cell.angle_gamma   90.00
#
_symmetry.space_group_name_H-M   'P 1'
#
loop_
_entity.id
_entity.type
_entity.pdbx_description
1 polymer ?
#
loop_
_entity_poly.entity_id
_entity_poly.type
_entity_poly.pdbx_seq_one_letter_code
_entity_poly.pdbx_strand_id
1 'polypeptide(L)'
;MALTNYNTKVAIIYSSITGNTEELMNLLFSYFKSYSVNVTKVKIENFNLQTISEYDAIIIGTYTWGNGEIPAEMRSLYHEFERQKVAHLVTGVVGTGDRFYPHFCGAVDEFKDMLYVHTILTATMKIELTPQQQEHPKCEKFVRLLMERMMGQRTA
;
A
#
# COMPACT_ATOMS: atom_id res chain seq x y z
N MET A 1 0.67 21.35 12.17
CA MET A 1 1.31 21.42 12.31
C MET A 1 2.23 20.77 11.88
N ALA A 2 2.74 20.94 12.09
CA ALA A 2 4.02 20.56 11.85
C ALA A 2 4.21 19.20 11.29
N LEU A 3 3.33 18.80 10.48
CA LEU A 3 3.43 17.56 9.74
C LEU A 3 4.13 17.77 8.42
N THR A 4 4.64 18.98 8.20
CA THR A 4 5.40 19.30 7.02
C THR A 4 6.80 18.74 7.16
N ASN A 5 6.99 17.54 6.72
CA ASN A 5 8.33 16.99 6.66
C ASN A 5 8.54 16.38 5.28
N TYR A 6 9.05 17.20 4.37
CA TYR A 6 9.33 16.76 3.02
C TYR A 6 10.43 15.70 2.95
N ASN A 7 11.09 15.42 4.08
CA ASN A 7 12.05 14.33 4.16
C ASN A 7 11.37 12.98 4.43
N THR A 8 10.08 13.01 4.80
CA THR A 8 9.32 11.77 4.96
C THR A 8 9.01 11.19 3.59
N LYS A 9 9.52 10.00 3.32
CA LYS A 9 9.39 9.35 2.01
C LYS A 9 8.34 8.26 2.05
N VAL A 10 7.33 8.40 1.21
CA VAL A 10 6.24 7.44 1.07
C VAL A 10 6.20 6.95 -0.37
N ALA A 11 6.11 5.64 -0.57
CA ALA A 11 5.94 5.07 -1.89
C ALA A 11 4.61 4.32 -1.96
N ILE A 12 3.88 4.54 -3.04
CA ILE A 12 2.70 3.75 -3.39
C ILE A 12 3.11 2.90 -4.58
N ILE A 13 3.24 1.59 -4.36
CA ILE A 13 3.71 0.65 -5.37
C ILE A 13 2.54 -0.26 -5.75
N TYR A 14 2.25 -0.38 -7.03
CA TYR A 14 1.05 -1.11 -7.42
C TYR A 14 1.20 -1.83 -8.75
N SER A 15 0.29 -2.78 -8.96
CA SER A 15 0.07 -3.46 -10.23
C SER A 15 -1.41 -3.40 -10.55
N SER A 16 -1.74 -3.18 -11.83
CA SER A 16 -3.12 -3.07 -12.28
C SER A 16 -3.22 -3.54 -13.72
N ILE A 17 -4.23 -4.36 -14.00
CA ILE A 17 -4.51 -4.80 -15.38
C ILE A 17 -5.67 -3.98 -15.96
N THR A 18 -6.78 -3.90 -15.22
CA THR A 18 -8.00 -3.29 -15.73
C THR A 18 -8.14 -1.81 -15.39
N GLY A 19 -7.22 -1.27 -14.59
CA GLY A 19 -7.28 0.11 -14.15
C GLY A 19 -7.97 0.30 -12.80
N ASN A 20 -8.62 -0.72 -12.25
CA ASN A 20 -9.32 -0.59 -10.97
C ASN A 20 -8.36 -0.28 -9.83
N THR A 21 -7.26 -1.01 -9.76
CA THR A 21 -6.24 -0.77 -8.72
C THR A 21 -5.60 0.60 -8.92
N GLU A 22 -5.31 0.97 -10.16
CA GLU A 22 -4.71 2.27 -10.44
C GLU A 22 -5.62 3.41 -9.99
N GLU A 23 -6.92 3.30 -10.22
CA GLU A 23 -7.87 4.31 -9.80
C GLU A 23 -7.87 4.47 -8.28
N LEU A 24 -7.82 3.35 -7.56
CA LEU A 24 -7.71 3.38 -6.10
C LEU A 24 -6.40 4.03 -5.65
N MET A 25 -5.29 3.71 -6.31
CA MET A 25 -4.00 4.30 -5.98
C MET A 25 -3.97 5.81 -6.24
N ASN A 26 -4.61 6.26 -7.32
CA ASN A 26 -4.74 7.69 -7.60
C ASN A 26 -5.47 8.41 -6.48
N LEU A 27 -6.52 7.80 -5.96
CA LEU A 27 -7.29 8.38 -4.86
C LEU A 27 -6.45 8.47 -3.58
N LEU A 28 -5.75 7.40 -3.23
CA LEU A 28 -4.88 7.41 -2.05
C LEU A 28 -3.75 8.42 -2.21
N PHE A 29 -3.16 8.51 -3.40
CA PHE A 29 -2.12 9.48 -3.69
C PHE A 29 -2.61 10.90 -3.43
N SER A 30 -3.84 11.21 -3.85
CA SER A 30 -4.39 12.55 -3.65
C SER A 30 -4.55 12.88 -2.17
N TYR A 31 -4.91 11.91 -1.34
CA TYR A 31 -5.02 12.13 0.10
C TYR A 31 -3.64 12.34 0.73
N PHE A 32 -2.63 11.58 0.32
CA PHE A 32 -1.27 11.78 0.83
C PHE A 32 -0.72 13.16 0.48
N LYS A 33 -1.07 13.68 -0.68
CA LYS A 33 -0.59 15.01 -1.11
C LYS A 33 -1.01 16.11 -0.16
N SER A 34 -2.09 15.93 0.59
CA SER A 34 -2.53 16.93 1.55
C SER A 34 -1.67 16.98 2.81
N TYR A 35 -0.78 16.02 3.00
CA TYR A 35 0.04 15.91 4.22
C TYR A 35 1.46 16.45 4.06
N SER A 36 1.81 17.04 2.95
CA SER A 36 3.16 17.61 2.76
C SER A 36 4.29 16.62 3.02
N VAL A 37 4.13 15.42 2.51
CA VAL A 37 5.17 14.39 2.51
C VAL A 37 5.66 14.16 1.09
N ASN A 38 6.84 13.58 0.94
CA ASN A 38 7.38 13.20 -0.35
C ASN A 38 6.78 11.87 -0.76
N VAL A 39 5.65 11.89 -1.47
CA VAL A 39 4.95 10.69 -1.88
C VAL A 39 5.16 10.43 -3.38
N THR A 40 5.49 9.20 -3.71
CA THR A 40 5.70 8.74 -5.09
C THR A 40 4.70 7.61 -5.37
N LYS A 41 4.04 7.67 -6.52
CA LYS A 41 3.17 6.60 -6.99
C LYS A 41 3.84 5.97 -8.19
N VAL A 42 4.07 4.66 -8.15
CA VAL A 42 4.87 3.99 -9.17
C VAL A 42 4.35 2.57 -9.41
N LYS A 43 4.29 2.18 -10.69
CA LYS A 43 3.97 0.80 -11.04
C LYS A 43 5.13 -0.10 -10.67
N ILE A 44 4.80 -1.35 -10.33
CA ILE A 44 5.81 -2.32 -9.87
C ILE A 44 6.96 -2.47 -10.87
N GLU A 45 6.68 -2.48 -12.16
CA GLU A 45 7.72 -2.67 -13.19
C GLU A 45 8.71 -1.50 -13.24
N ASN A 46 8.37 -0.36 -12.67
CA ASN A 46 9.22 0.82 -12.67
C ASN A 46 9.85 1.11 -11.31
N PHE A 47 9.62 0.25 -10.32
CA PHE A 47 10.12 0.46 -8.96
C PHE A 47 11.44 -0.28 -8.74
N ASN A 48 12.40 0.40 -8.13
CA ASN A 48 13.68 -0.24 -7.76
C ASN A 48 13.50 -0.99 -6.44
N LEU A 49 13.40 -2.31 -6.52
CA LEU A 49 13.14 -3.17 -5.35
C LEU A 49 14.24 -3.06 -4.28
N GLN A 50 15.43 -2.66 -4.64
CA GLN A 50 16.53 -2.56 -3.69
C GLN A 50 16.35 -1.40 -2.70
N THR A 51 15.44 -0.47 -2.99
CA THR A 51 15.27 0.76 -2.21
C THR A 51 14.17 0.70 -1.17
N ILE A 52 13.50 -0.43 -0.96
CA ILE A 52 12.33 -0.48 -0.06
C ILE A 52 12.69 -0.04 1.36
N SER A 53 13.88 -0.37 1.85
CA SER A 53 14.29 0.00 3.22
C SER A 53 14.58 1.49 3.40
N GLU A 54 14.62 2.25 2.31
CA GLU A 54 14.91 3.69 2.35
C GLU A 54 13.67 4.54 2.59
N TYR A 55 12.49 3.95 2.60
CA TYR A 55 11.22 4.66 2.76
C TYR A 55 10.77 4.66 4.22
N ASP A 56 9.96 5.65 4.57
CA ASP A 56 9.30 5.70 5.88
C ASP A 56 8.00 4.89 5.86
N ALA A 57 7.32 4.88 4.71
CA ALA A 57 6.13 4.06 4.54
C ALA A 57 6.04 3.57 3.10
N ILE A 58 5.51 2.36 2.94
CA ILE A 58 5.20 1.79 1.63
C ILE A 58 3.77 1.28 1.65
N ILE A 59 3.00 1.69 0.66
CA ILE A 59 1.63 1.20 0.43
C ILE A 59 1.67 0.32 -0.81
N ILE A 60 1.16 -0.91 -0.67
CA ILE A 60 1.11 -1.86 -1.77
C ILE A 60 -0.31 -1.91 -2.29
N GLY A 61 -0.48 -1.71 -3.59
CA GLY A 61 -1.76 -1.85 -4.27
C GLY A 61 -1.72 -3.04 -5.21
N THR A 62 -2.66 -3.97 -5.06
CA THR A 62 -2.67 -5.18 -5.86
C THR A 62 -4.08 -5.58 -6.27
N TYR A 63 -4.18 -6.22 -7.43
CA TYR A 63 -5.35 -7.00 -7.76
C TYR A 63 -5.08 -8.45 -7.34
N THR A 64 -6.07 -9.31 -7.46
CA THR A 64 -5.95 -10.72 -7.09
C THR A 64 -6.02 -11.57 -8.35
N TRP A 65 -5.09 -12.51 -8.47
CA TRP A 65 -5.00 -13.42 -9.61
C TRP A 65 -5.56 -14.79 -9.22
N GLY A 66 -6.24 -15.44 -10.19
CA GLY A 66 -6.67 -16.81 -10.02
C GLY A 66 -7.51 -17.05 -8.77
N ASN A 67 -7.12 -18.00 -7.94
CA ASN A 67 -7.84 -18.39 -6.74
C ASN A 67 -7.34 -17.65 -5.49
N GLY A 68 -7.13 -16.34 -5.60
CA GLY A 68 -6.70 -15.55 -4.45
C GLY A 68 -5.20 -15.31 -4.40
N GLU A 69 -4.52 -15.43 -5.52
CA GLU A 69 -3.07 -15.41 -5.56
C GLU A 69 -2.53 -13.99 -5.85
N ILE A 70 -1.31 -13.76 -5.37
CA ILE A 70 -0.56 -12.56 -5.70
C ILE A 70 -0.23 -12.61 -7.19
N PRO A 71 -0.43 -11.49 -7.94
CA PRO A 71 -0.01 -11.45 -9.34
C PRO A 71 1.47 -11.74 -9.48
N ALA A 72 1.83 -12.43 -10.56
CA ALA A 72 3.22 -12.86 -10.79
C ALA A 72 4.20 -11.69 -10.73
N GLU A 73 3.81 -10.53 -11.28
CA GLU A 73 4.68 -9.36 -11.31
C GLU A 73 4.93 -8.75 -9.93
N MET A 74 4.11 -9.10 -8.92
CA MET A 74 4.27 -8.61 -7.55
C MET A 74 5.08 -9.54 -6.66
N ARG A 75 5.42 -10.73 -7.14
CA ARG A 75 6.13 -11.72 -6.31
C ARG A 75 7.53 -11.28 -5.92
N SER A 76 8.23 -10.60 -6.80
CA SER A 76 9.56 -10.09 -6.47
C SER A 76 9.52 -9.09 -5.33
N LEU A 77 8.51 -8.21 -5.32
CA LEU A 77 8.33 -7.26 -4.23
C LEU A 77 8.07 -8.00 -2.90
N TYR A 78 7.20 -9.01 -2.94
CA TYR A 78 6.91 -9.83 -1.77
C TYR A 78 8.19 -10.42 -1.18
N HIS A 79 9.01 -11.02 -2.01
CA HIS A 79 10.26 -11.66 -1.57
C HIS A 79 11.29 -10.65 -1.07
N GLU A 80 11.33 -9.44 -1.63
CA GLU A 80 12.25 -8.41 -1.14
C GLU A 80 11.89 -7.97 0.27
N PHE A 81 10.60 -7.91 0.61
CA PHE A 81 10.19 -7.63 1.98
C PHE A 81 10.65 -8.72 2.95
N GLU A 82 10.67 -9.96 2.50
CA GLU A 82 11.15 -11.07 3.34
C GLU A 82 12.67 -11.04 3.49
N ARG A 83 13.39 -10.50 2.51
CA ARG A 83 14.84 -10.54 2.47
C ARG A 83 15.51 -9.34 3.13
N GLN A 84 14.95 -8.16 2.98
CA GLN A 84 15.57 -6.93 3.47
C GLN A 84 15.17 -6.66 4.93
N LYS A 85 15.94 -5.79 5.60
CA LYS A 85 15.63 -5.36 6.97
C LYS A 85 14.65 -4.20 6.90
N VAL A 86 13.38 -4.50 7.15
CA VAL A 86 12.29 -3.53 6.99
C VAL A 86 11.41 -3.42 8.24
N ALA A 87 11.93 -3.85 9.39
CA ALA A 87 11.16 -3.82 10.64
C ALA A 87 10.74 -2.40 11.05
N HIS A 88 11.44 -1.39 10.57
CA HIS A 88 11.14 0.03 10.84
C HIS A 88 10.07 0.61 9.92
N LEU A 89 9.75 -0.08 8.84
CA LEU A 89 8.95 0.45 7.75
C LEU A 89 7.46 0.35 8.07
N VAL A 90 6.77 1.48 8.02
CA VAL A 90 5.31 1.51 8.14
C VAL A 90 4.72 1.04 6.82
N THR A 91 3.78 0.12 6.86
CA THR A 91 3.20 -0.42 5.64
C THR A 91 1.69 -0.48 5.70
N GLY A 92 1.10 -0.47 4.50
CA GLY A 92 -0.29 -0.75 4.29
C GLY A 92 -0.44 -1.52 2.98
N VAL A 93 -1.50 -2.29 2.88
CA VAL A 93 -1.81 -2.99 1.64
C VAL A 93 -3.29 -2.84 1.33
N VAL A 94 -3.56 -2.54 0.06
CA VAL A 94 -4.92 -2.37 -0.43
C VAL A 94 -5.07 -3.16 -1.71
N GLY A 95 -6.29 -3.53 -2.00
CA GLY A 95 -6.54 -4.25 -3.24
C GLY A 95 -7.94 -4.05 -3.75
N THR A 96 -8.08 -4.31 -5.04
CA THR A 96 -9.38 -4.34 -5.71
C THR A 96 -9.67 -5.78 -6.12
N GLY A 97 -10.93 -6.12 -6.16
CA GLY A 97 -11.35 -7.46 -6.54
C GLY A 97 -12.82 -7.51 -6.85
N ASP A 98 -13.28 -8.71 -7.21
CA ASP A 98 -14.68 -8.97 -7.52
C ASP A 98 -15.19 -10.00 -6.50
N ARG A 99 -16.28 -9.64 -5.81
CA ARG A 99 -16.87 -10.52 -4.79
C ARG A 99 -17.48 -11.80 -5.36
N PHE A 100 -17.64 -11.86 -6.67
CA PHE A 100 -18.08 -13.10 -7.33
C PHE A 100 -17.05 -14.22 -7.23
N TYR A 101 -15.79 -13.89 -7.01
CA TYR A 101 -14.73 -14.90 -6.89
C TYR A 101 -14.58 -15.35 -5.44
N PRO A 102 -14.28 -16.64 -5.20
CA PRO A 102 -14.26 -17.22 -3.85
C PRO A 102 -13.28 -16.55 -2.88
N HIS A 103 -12.17 -16.04 -3.38
CA HIS A 103 -11.15 -15.43 -2.52
C HIS A 103 -11.04 -13.94 -2.80
N PHE A 104 -12.10 -13.20 -2.44
CA PHE A 104 -12.16 -11.75 -2.65
C PHE A 104 -10.92 -11.06 -2.07
N CYS A 105 -10.15 -10.42 -2.97
CA CYS A 105 -8.92 -9.72 -2.61
C CYS A 105 -7.94 -10.61 -1.82
N GLY A 106 -7.82 -11.88 -2.19
CA GLY A 106 -6.93 -12.82 -1.50
C GLY A 106 -5.46 -12.39 -1.53
N ALA A 107 -5.03 -11.68 -2.56
CA ALA A 107 -3.67 -11.17 -2.63
C ALA A 107 -3.38 -10.16 -1.50
N VAL A 108 -4.40 -9.38 -1.09
CA VAL A 108 -4.26 -8.48 0.05
C VAL A 108 -3.95 -9.28 1.31
N ASP A 109 -4.63 -10.40 1.51
CA ASP A 109 -4.43 -11.23 2.69
C ASP A 109 -3.02 -11.84 2.72
N GLU A 110 -2.50 -12.26 1.57
CA GLU A 110 -1.15 -12.81 1.50
C GLU A 110 -0.10 -11.73 1.83
N PHE A 111 -0.24 -10.55 1.25
CA PHE A 111 0.67 -9.44 1.59
C PHE A 111 0.52 -9.05 3.06
N LYS A 112 -0.70 -8.99 3.56
CA LYS A 112 -0.97 -8.63 4.95
C LYS A 112 -0.20 -9.54 5.91
N ASP A 113 -0.27 -10.85 5.70
CA ASP A 113 0.38 -11.81 6.59
C ASP A 113 1.89 -11.66 6.58
N MET A 114 2.47 -11.46 5.41
CA MET A 114 3.91 -11.24 5.28
C MET A 114 4.34 -9.91 5.91
N LEU A 115 3.61 -8.84 5.61
CA LEU A 115 3.94 -7.51 6.12
C LEU A 115 3.82 -7.44 7.64
N TYR A 116 2.85 -8.15 8.21
CA TYR A 116 2.69 -8.22 9.66
C TYR A 116 3.93 -8.77 10.33
N VAL A 117 4.56 -9.78 9.71
CA VAL A 117 5.76 -10.42 10.27
C VAL A 117 7.00 -9.53 10.13
N HIS A 118 7.14 -8.84 9.00
CA HIS A 118 8.40 -8.20 8.64
C HIS A 118 8.44 -6.68 8.82
N THR A 119 7.29 -6.03 8.94
CA THR A 119 7.20 -4.56 8.97
C THR A 119 6.25 -4.10 10.07
N ILE A 120 5.99 -2.79 10.12
CA ILE A 120 4.95 -2.21 10.98
C ILE A 120 3.69 -2.08 10.13
N LEU A 121 2.98 -3.18 9.97
CA LEU A 121 1.73 -3.19 9.21
C LEU A 121 0.68 -2.37 9.96
N THR A 122 0.14 -1.36 9.32
CA THR A 122 -0.73 -0.38 9.97
C THR A 122 -2.17 -0.45 9.51
N ALA A 123 -2.42 -0.69 8.23
CA ALA A 123 -3.78 -0.70 7.70
C ALA A 123 -3.88 -1.57 6.45
N THR A 124 -5.05 -2.16 6.27
CA THR A 124 -5.38 -2.92 5.06
C THR A 124 -6.76 -2.50 4.58
N MET A 125 -7.01 -2.64 3.28
CA MET A 125 -8.29 -2.25 2.70
C MET A 125 -8.59 -3.09 1.47
N LYS A 126 -9.85 -3.51 1.35
CA LYS A 126 -10.33 -4.25 0.19
C LYS A 126 -11.50 -3.48 -0.44
N ILE A 127 -11.41 -3.22 -1.73
CA ILE A 127 -12.42 -2.45 -2.46
C ILE A 127 -12.95 -3.35 -3.58
N GLU A 128 -14.27 -3.42 -3.69
CA GLU A 128 -14.90 -4.15 -4.79
C GLU A 128 -14.85 -3.31 -6.06
N LEU A 129 -14.23 -3.85 -7.10
CA LEU A 129 -14.06 -3.20 -8.41
C LEU A 129 -13.33 -1.87 -8.29
N THR A 130 -14.02 -0.73 -8.35
CA THR A 130 -13.41 0.59 -8.21
C THR A 130 -13.96 1.32 -6.98
N PRO A 131 -13.18 2.23 -6.37
CA PRO A 131 -13.70 2.96 -5.21
C PRO A 131 -14.87 3.84 -5.59
N GLN A 132 -15.99 3.65 -4.89
CA GLN A 132 -17.18 4.47 -5.04
C GLN A 132 -17.12 5.64 -4.07
N GLN A 133 -17.96 6.65 -4.27
CA GLN A 133 -17.93 7.84 -3.44
C GLN A 133 -18.12 7.52 -1.95
N GLN A 134 -18.95 6.55 -1.61
CA GLN A 134 -19.18 6.17 -0.22
C GLN A 134 -17.95 5.52 0.43
N GLU A 135 -16.95 5.15 -0.35
CA GLU A 135 -15.72 4.54 0.16
C GLU A 135 -14.61 5.57 0.38
N HIS A 136 -14.80 6.81 -0.07
CA HIS A 136 -13.80 7.86 0.11
C HIS A 136 -13.43 8.09 1.57
N PRO A 137 -14.37 8.12 2.54
CA PRO A 137 -14.00 8.26 3.95
C PRO A 137 -13.12 7.12 4.45
N LYS A 138 -13.33 5.92 3.93
CA LYS A 138 -12.51 4.76 4.26
C LYS A 138 -11.09 4.93 3.74
N CYS A 139 -10.94 5.45 2.53
CA CYS A 139 -9.65 5.72 1.93
C CYS A 139 -8.90 6.83 2.69
N GLU A 140 -9.61 7.88 3.07
CA GLU A 140 -9.04 8.97 3.86
C GLU A 140 -8.55 8.46 5.21
N LYS A 141 -9.35 7.62 5.87
CA LYS A 141 -8.98 7.02 7.14
C LYS A 141 -7.73 6.15 7.01
N PHE A 142 -7.64 5.38 5.92
CA PHE A 142 -6.47 4.54 5.65
C PHE A 142 -5.20 5.40 5.63
N VAL A 143 -5.21 6.49 4.88
CA VAL A 143 -4.07 7.40 4.78
C VAL A 143 -3.76 8.03 6.13
N ARG A 144 -4.79 8.48 6.84
CA ARG A 144 -4.62 9.10 8.16
C ARG A 144 -3.94 8.15 9.15
N LEU A 145 -4.35 6.88 9.18
CA LEU A 145 -3.76 5.89 10.08
C LEU A 145 -2.26 5.70 9.80
N LEU A 146 -1.90 5.66 8.52
CA LEU A 146 -0.49 5.54 8.14
C LEU A 146 0.31 6.76 8.55
N MET A 147 -0.25 7.95 8.34
CA MET A 147 0.41 9.19 8.75
C MET A 147 0.59 9.26 10.26
N GLU A 148 -0.45 8.91 11.02
CA GLU A 148 -0.37 8.91 12.48
C GLU A 148 0.69 7.92 12.98
N ARG A 149 0.78 6.76 12.35
CA ARG A 149 1.76 5.76 12.75
C ARG A 149 3.18 6.23 12.48
N MET A 150 3.43 6.85 11.34
CA MET A 150 4.74 7.40 11.02
C MET A 150 5.13 8.50 12.01
N MET A 151 4.21 9.38 12.36
CA MET A 151 4.47 10.44 13.32
C MET A 151 4.76 9.88 14.71
N GLY A 152 4.03 8.85 15.14
CA GLY A 152 4.25 8.19 16.41
C GLY A 152 5.65 7.55 16.50
N GLN A 153 6.13 6.97 15.41
CA GLN A 153 7.46 6.38 15.37
C GLN A 153 8.56 7.43 15.54
N ARG A 154 8.32 8.65 15.06
CA ARG A 154 9.31 9.72 15.15
C ARG A 154 9.39 10.35 16.52
N THR A 155 8.30 10.29 17.29
CA THR A 155 8.24 10.88 18.63
C THR A 155 8.53 9.89 19.74
N ALA A 156 8.63 8.60 19.39
CA ALA A 156 8.84 7.54 20.38
C ALA A 156 10.29 7.42 20.82
#